data_a02050dd000b7e264e234d4cef80e455
#
_entry.id   a02050dd000b7e264e234d4cef80e455
#
_cell.length_a   1.000
_cell.length_b   1.000
_cell.length_c   1.000
_cell.angle_alpha   90.00
_cell.angle_beta   90.00
_cell.angle_gamma   90.00
#
_symmetry.space_group_name_H-M   'P 1'
#
loop_
_entity.id
_entity.type
_entity.pdbx_description
1 polymer ?
#
loop_
_entity_poly.entity_id
_entity_poly.type
_entity_poly.pdbx_seq_one_letter_code
_entity_poly.pdbx_strand_id
1 'polypeptide(L)'
;MDNISILIPTYNRHKFLELCIDNLKNQSYNKNLLEVVILDDGDEPFIYDLNKFKNDVYPIEVNYIKEHIKRTIGNKRNKLVKLAKYKIVSFMDDDDIYSDDCIKYLHNQLKINNAGLVGSNEMIFVFPLDNWKITMIQTPEKKMIHEATIMMTKKYFNSTNKFNKFNNQGEG
;
A
#
# COMPACT_ATOMS: atom_id res chain seq x y z
N MET A 1 -13.19 -10.47 12.05
CA MET A 1 -12.18 -9.78 11.23
C MET A 1 -12.76 -9.54 9.85
N ASP A 2 -12.45 -8.42 9.21
CA ASP A 2 -12.95 -8.10 7.86
C ASP A 2 -11.93 -8.52 6.80
N ASN A 3 -12.39 -8.71 5.57
CA ASN A 3 -11.50 -8.89 4.43
C ASN A 3 -10.88 -7.54 4.02
N ILE A 4 -9.58 -7.53 3.68
CA ILE A 4 -8.81 -6.32 3.36
C ILE A 4 -8.03 -6.53 2.06
N SER A 5 -8.06 -5.54 1.17
CA SER A 5 -7.24 -5.49 -0.03
C SER A 5 -6.00 -4.61 0.24
N ILE A 6 -4.82 -5.20 0.13
CA ILE A 6 -3.54 -4.48 0.15
C ILE A 6 -3.26 -3.99 -1.27
N LEU A 7 -2.98 -2.70 -1.43
CA LEU A 7 -2.82 -2.03 -2.71
C LEU A 7 -1.40 -1.54 -2.90
N ILE A 8 -0.72 -2.03 -3.92
CA ILE A 8 0.69 -1.73 -4.20
C ILE A 8 0.82 -1.09 -5.59
N PRO A 9 1.09 0.23 -5.65
CA PRO A 9 1.49 0.89 -6.89
C PRO A 9 2.99 0.66 -7.12
N THR A 10 3.40 0.23 -8.32
CA THR A 10 4.83 0.05 -8.64
C THR A 10 5.18 0.55 -10.03
N TYR A 11 6.45 0.93 -10.26
CA TYR A 11 7.00 1.36 -11.56
C TYR A 11 8.51 1.17 -11.60
N ASN A 12 9.01 0.22 -12.40
CA ASN A 12 10.44 -0.10 -12.56
C ASN A 12 11.17 -0.37 -11.23
N ARG A 13 10.55 -1.12 -10.32
CA ARG A 13 11.04 -1.33 -8.95
C ARG A 13 11.26 -2.81 -8.58
N HIS A 14 11.54 -3.66 -9.57
CA HIS A 14 11.79 -5.10 -9.33
C HIS A 14 12.79 -5.38 -8.20
N LYS A 15 13.80 -4.51 -7.99
CA LYS A 15 14.77 -4.64 -6.90
C LYS A 15 14.18 -4.67 -5.49
N PHE A 16 12.94 -4.20 -5.30
CA PHE A 16 12.23 -4.23 -4.02
C PHE A 16 11.26 -5.40 -3.89
N LEU A 17 11.25 -6.33 -4.85
CA LEU A 17 10.32 -7.48 -4.83
C LEU A 17 10.45 -8.31 -3.55
N GLU A 18 11.67 -8.61 -3.11
CA GLU A 18 11.89 -9.41 -1.88
C GLU A 18 11.38 -8.65 -0.64
N LEU A 19 11.61 -7.33 -0.56
CA LEU A 19 11.04 -6.50 0.52
C LEU A 19 9.51 -6.53 0.53
N CYS A 20 8.89 -6.44 -0.65
CA CYS A 20 7.44 -6.54 -0.79
C CYS A 20 6.92 -7.90 -0.31
N ILE A 21 7.59 -9.01 -0.69
CA ILE A 21 7.28 -10.37 -0.23
C ILE A 21 7.38 -10.45 1.29
N ASP A 22 8.45 -9.95 1.89
CA ASP A 22 8.66 -10.00 3.33
C ASP A 22 7.61 -9.19 4.09
N ASN A 23 7.28 -7.99 3.63
CA ASN A 23 6.20 -7.19 4.20
C ASN A 23 4.86 -7.94 4.22
N LEU A 24 4.51 -8.64 3.14
CA LEU A 24 3.26 -9.41 3.04
C LEU A 24 3.29 -10.66 3.93
N LYS A 25 4.40 -11.41 3.91
CA LYS A 25 4.56 -12.66 4.68
C LYS A 25 4.52 -12.42 6.18
N ASN A 26 5.09 -11.32 6.63
CA ASN A 26 5.24 -11.05 8.06
C ASN A 26 3.99 -10.44 8.69
N GLN A 27 2.98 -9.99 7.89
CA GLN A 27 1.76 -9.44 8.48
C GLN A 27 1.07 -10.43 9.43
N SER A 28 0.80 -9.97 10.66
CA SER A 28 0.13 -10.76 11.72
C SER A 28 -1.40 -10.85 11.54
N TYR A 29 -1.97 -10.15 10.57
CA TYR A 29 -3.39 -10.28 10.22
C TYR A 29 -3.67 -11.65 9.57
N ASN A 30 -4.89 -12.16 9.72
CA ASN A 30 -5.27 -13.43 9.09
C ASN A 30 -5.15 -13.36 7.57
N LYS A 31 -4.14 -14.00 7.02
CA LYS A 31 -3.77 -13.95 5.60
C LYS A 31 -4.85 -14.51 4.66
N ASN A 32 -5.71 -15.42 5.13
CA ASN A 32 -6.87 -15.90 4.37
C ASN A 32 -7.94 -14.81 4.13
N LEU A 33 -7.87 -13.70 4.85
CA LEU A 33 -8.75 -12.55 4.70
C LEU A 33 -8.10 -11.41 3.91
N LEU A 34 -6.90 -11.63 3.36
CA LEU A 34 -6.15 -10.65 2.59
C LEU A 34 -6.16 -10.98 1.09
N GLU A 35 -6.26 -9.95 0.27
CA GLU A 35 -5.76 -9.96 -1.09
C GLU A 35 -4.67 -8.91 -1.25
N VAL A 36 -3.77 -9.11 -2.19
CA VAL A 36 -2.85 -8.07 -2.66
C VAL A 36 -3.16 -7.75 -4.12
N VAL A 37 -3.37 -6.46 -4.41
CA VAL A 37 -3.57 -5.93 -5.75
C VAL A 37 -2.38 -5.07 -6.12
N ILE A 38 -1.60 -5.52 -7.12
CA ILE A 38 -0.39 -4.84 -7.57
C ILE A 38 -0.66 -4.26 -8.96
N LEU A 39 -0.47 -2.96 -9.11
CA LEU A 39 -0.56 -2.28 -10.41
C LEU A 39 0.83 -1.79 -10.83
N ASP A 40 1.37 -2.46 -11.82
CA ASP A 40 2.69 -2.23 -12.39
C ASP A 40 2.56 -1.63 -13.79
N ASP A 41 3.01 -0.40 -13.95
CA ASP A 41 3.07 0.31 -15.22
C ASP A 41 4.50 0.63 -15.65
N GLY A 42 5.48 -0.11 -15.11
CA GLY A 42 6.89 -0.03 -15.49
C GLY A 42 7.18 -0.63 -16.86
N ASP A 43 8.37 -0.35 -17.40
CA ASP A 43 8.85 -0.94 -18.66
C ASP A 43 9.16 -2.42 -18.46
N GLU A 44 9.85 -2.73 -17.33
CA GLU A 44 10.12 -4.08 -16.90
C GLU A 44 9.10 -4.57 -15.87
N PRO A 45 8.76 -5.86 -15.84
CA PRO A 45 7.80 -6.39 -14.89
C PRO A 45 8.36 -6.34 -13.45
N PHE A 46 7.51 -5.94 -12.50
CA PHE A 46 7.85 -6.03 -11.08
C PHE A 46 7.98 -7.49 -10.63
N ILE A 47 7.12 -8.36 -11.16
CA ILE A 47 7.10 -9.80 -10.89
C ILE A 47 7.37 -10.57 -12.17
N TYR A 48 8.53 -11.23 -12.29
CA TYR A 48 8.86 -12.07 -13.44
C TYR A 48 8.25 -13.47 -13.33
N ASP A 49 8.20 -14.05 -12.14
CA ASP A 49 7.57 -15.34 -11.88
C ASP A 49 6.40 -15.18 -10.93
N LEU A 50 5.20 -15.03 -11.51
CA LEU A 50 3.97 -14.84 -10.75
C LEU A 50 3.58 -16.07 -9.93
N ASN A 51 3.93 -17.29 -10.38
CA ASN A 51 3.61 -18.51 -9.64
C ASN A 51 4.49 -18.61 -8.39
N LYS A 52 5.78 -18.31 -8.53
CA LYS A 52 6.70 -18.24 -7.39
C LYS A 52 6.19 -17.20 -6.38
N PHE A 53 5.90 -15.97 -6.83
CA PHE A 53 5.37 -14.92 -5.97
C PHE A 53 4.11 -15.35 -5.19
N LYS A 54 3.13 -15.96 -5.89
CA LYS A 54 1.91 -16.49 -5.26
C LYS A 54 2.21 -17.53 -4.18
N ASN A 55 3.16 -18.42 -4.44
CA ASN A 55 3.57 -19.42 -3.46
C ASN A 55 4.26 -18.78 -2.25
N ASP A 56 5.12 -17.78 -2.48
CA ASP A 56 5.85 -17.09 -1.42
C ASP A 56 4.92 -16.34 -0.46
N VAL A 57 3.85 -15.74 -0.95
CA VAL A 57 2.90 -14.97 -0.12
C VAL A 57 1.63 -15.75 0.29
N TYR A 58 1.55 -17.05 -0.08
CA TYR A 58 0.39 -17.89 0.28
C TYR A 58 0.09 -17.79 1.79
N PRO A 59 -1.19 -17.71 2.26
CA PRO A 59 -2.43 -17.85 1.50
C PRO A 59 -3.08 -16.53 1.04
N ILE A 60 -2.33 -15.44 0.88
CA ILE A 60 -2.85 -14.16 0.38
C ILE A 60 -3.25 -14.32 -1.09
N GLU A 61 -4.47 -13.90 -1.45
CA GLU A 61 -4.92 -13.88 -2.84
C GLU A 61 -4.16 -12.79 -3.62
N VAL A 62 -3.60 -13.13 -4.80
CA VAL A 62 -2.77 -12.20 -5.60
C VAL A 62 -3.47 -11.81 -6.89
N ASN A 63 -3.60 -10.50 -7.09
CA ASN A 63 -4.06 -9.88 -8.33
C ASN A 63 -2.96 -8.93 -8.84
N TYR A 64 -2.16 -9.39 -9.83
CA TYR A 64 -1.08 -8.62 -10.45
C TYR A 64 -1.53 -8.11 -11.81
N ILE A 65 -1.51 -6.79 -12.00
CA ILE A 65 -1.91 -6.11 -13.22
C ILE A 65 -0.69 -5.41 -13.81
N LYS A 66 -0.24 -5.86 -15.00
CA LYS A 66 0.79 -5.21 -15.79
C LYS A 66 0.13 -4.29 -16.82
N GLU A 67 0.54 -3.03 -16.84
CA GLU A 67 0.12 -2.05 -17.84
C GLU A 67 1.33 -1.55 -18.65
N HIS A 68 1.09 -1.11 -19.87
CA HIS A 68 2.13 -0.59 -20.78
C HIS A 68 2.12 0.94 -20.87
N ILE A 69 1.19 1.60 -20.18
CA ILE A 69 1.07 3.06 -20.20
C ILE A 69 1.31 3.57 -18.78
N LYS A 70 2.38 4.33 -18.60
CA LYS A 70 2.72 4.98 -17.34
C LYS A 70 1.61 5.91 -16.89
N ARG A 71 1.24 5.79 -15.62
CA ARG A 71 0.24 6.64 -14.95
C ARG A 71 0.90 7.57 -13.96
N THR A 72 0.23 8.68 -13.63
CA THR A 72 0.53 9.41 -12.41
C THR A 72 0.21 8.53 -11.20
N ILE A 73 0.88 8.76 -10.07
CA ILE A 73 0.68 7.95 -8.86
C ILE A 73 -0.77 8.06 -8.35
N GLY A 74 -1.35 9.27 -8.34
CA GLY A 74 -2.75 9.45 -7.92
C GLY A 74 -3.76 8.71 -8.82
N ASN A 75 -3.51 8.67 -10.14
CA ASN A 75 -4.33 7.88 -11.05
C ASN A 75 -4.19 6.38 -10.77
N LYS A 76 -2.95 5.91 -10.47
CA LYS A 76 -2.65 4.52 -10.14
C LYS A 76 -3.36 4.12 -8.84
N ARG A 77 -3.26 4.92 -7.77
CA ARG A 77 -3.97 4.70 -6.50
C ARG A 77 -5.48 4.65 -6.68
N ASN A 78 -6.04 5.59 -7.45
CA ASN A 78 -7.48 5.57 -7.79
C ASN A 78 -7.91 4.30 -8.52
N LYS A 79 -7.08 3.79 -9.41
CA LYS A 79 -7.36 2.55 -10.15
C LYS A 79 -7.26 1.32 -9.26
N LEU A 80 -6.25 1.25 -8.40
CA LEU A 80 -6.08 0.17 -7.42
C LEU A 80 -7.31 0.03 -6.52
N VAL A 81 -7.83 1.14 -5.97
CA VAL A 81 -9.06 1.09 -5.15
C VAL A 81 -10.26 0.52 -5.91
N LYS A 82 -10.37 0.81 -7.21
CA LYS A 82 -11.46 0.26 -8.04
C LYS A 82 -11.29 -1.24 -8.28
N LEU A 83 -10.06 -1.70 -8.51
CA LEU A 83 -9.72 -3.11 -8.77
C LEU A 83 -9.82 -3.98 -7.52
N ALA A 84 -9.65 -3.40 -6.34
CA ALA A 84 -9.76 -4.10 -5.07
C ALA A 84 -11.10 -4.83 -4.93
N LYS A 85 -11.07 -6.07 -4.47
CA LYS A 85 -12.24 -6.92 -4.25
C LYS A 85 -13.01 -6.52 -2.99
N TYR A 86 -12.28 -6.17 -1.92
CA TYR A 86 -12.85 -5.98 -0.60
C TYR A 86 -13.24 -4.53 -0.31
N LYS A 87 -14.06 -4.33 0.72
CA LYS A 87 -14.61 -3.01 1.11
C LYS A 87 -13.62 -2.14 1.87
N ILE A 88 -12.61 -2.75 2.48
CA ILE A 88 -11.51 -2.08 3.19
C ILE A 88 -10.26 -2.24 2.33
N VAL A 89 -9.54 -1.16 2.12
CA VAL A 89 -8.28 -1.11 1.36
C VAL A 89 -7.19 -0.50 2.21
N SER A 90 -5.95 -0.99 2.06
CA SER A 90 -4.75 -0.45 2.70
C SER A 90 -3.66 -0.29 1.66
N PHE A 91 -3.02 0.88 1.59
CA PHE A 91 -1.84 1.04 0.74
C PHE A 91 -0.61 0.47 1.44
N MET A 92 0.27 -0.13 0.65
CA MET A 92 1.65 -0.47 0.97
C MET A 92 2.51 -0.10 -0.24
N ASP A 93 3.43 0.83 -0.08
CA ASP A 93 4.37 1.15 -1.15
C ASP A 93 5.45 0.06 -1.22
N ASP A 94 5.98 -0.21 -2.42
CA ASP A 94 6.85 -1.35 -2.70
C ASP A 94 8.26 -1.21 -2.13
N ASP A 95 8.67 0.01 -1.73
CA ASP A 95 10.00 0.35 -1.22
C ASP A 95 10.03 0.75 0.27
N ASP A 96 8.90 0.65 0.98
CA ASP A 96 8.81 0.92 2.40
C ASP A 96 8.87 -0.36 3.26
N ILE A 97 9.29 -0.23 4.52
CA ILE A 97 9.26 -1.30 5.53
C ILE A 97 8.04 -1.10 6.42
N TYR A 98 7.22 -2.13 6.54
CA TYR A 98 6.02 -2.14 7.37
C TYR A 98 6.19 -3.07 8.58
N SER A 99 5.71 -2.64 9.75
CA SER A 99 5.67 -3.53 10.91
C SER A 99 4.75 -4.73 10.68
N ASP A 100 5.04 -5.85 11.33
CA ASP A 100 4.28 -7.09 11.20
C ASP A 100 2.81 -6.94 11.61
N ASP A 101 2.50 -5.98 12.45
CA ASP A 101 1.13 -5.70 12.90
C ASP A 101 0.45 -4.52 12.17
N CYS A 102 1.07 -3.96 11.14
CA CYS A 102 0.59 -2.77 10.45
C CYS A 102 -0.88 -2.90 10.02
N ILE A 103 -1.23 -3.93 9.26
CA ILE A 103 -2.61 -4.15 8.80
C ILE A 103 -3.57 -4.36 9.98
N LYS A 104 -3.17 -5.12 10.97
CA LYS A 104 -3.98 -5.38 12.16
C LYS A 104 -4.21 -4.12 12.98
N TYR A 105 -3.17 -3.31 13.17
CA TYR A 105 -3.24 -2.06 13.89
C TYR A 105 -4.16 -1.05 13.20
N LEU A 106 -3.94 -0.78 11.90
CA LEU A 106 -4.75 0.15 11.12
C LEU A 106 -6.22 -0.28 11.08
N HIS A 107 -6.49 -1.58 10.91
CA HIS A 107 -7.85 -2.11 10.94
C HIS A 107 -8.52 -1.89 12.30
N ASN A 108 -7.81 -2.11 13.40
CA ASN A 108 -8.33 -1.83 14.74
C ASN A 108 -8.62 -0.35 14.93
N GLN A 109 -7.74 0.55 14.49
CA GLN A 109 -7.97 2.00 14.54
C GLN A 109 -9.19 2.42 13.73
N LEU A 110 -9.36 1.87 12.53
CA LEU A 110 -10.52 2.13 11.68
C LEU A 110 -11.83 1.75 12.41
N LYS A 111 -11.84 0.60 13.11
CA LYS A 111 -13.02 0.09 13.84
C LYS A 111 -13.30 0.86 15.11
N ILE A 112 -12.30 1.04 15.98
CA ILE A 112 -12.47 1.69 17.29
C ILE A 112 -12.97 3.12 17.13
N ASN A 113 -12.45 3.84 16.13
CA ASN A 113 -12.81 5.23 15.88
C ASN A 113 -14.05 5.38 14.96
N ASN A 114 -14.63 4.27 14.50
CA ASN A 114 -15.72 4.27 13.49
C ASN A 114 -15.35 5.18 12.29
N ALA A 115 -14.09 5.14 11.87
CA ALA A 115 -13.53 6.06 10.88
C ALA A 115 -13.71 5.53 9.46
N GLY A 116 -13.83 6.45 8.49
CA GLY A 116 -13.79 6.11 7.07
C GLY A 116 -12.39 5.91 6.53
N LEU A 117 -11.39 6.53 7.19
CA LEU A 117 -9.98 6.54 6.83
C LEU A 117 -9.13 6.70 8.08
N VAL A 118 -8.00 6.00 8.12
CA VAL A 118 -6.92 6.12 9.12
C VAL A 118 -5.57 6.08 8.42
N GLY A 119 -4.55 6.62 9.06
CA GLY A 119 -3.17 6.61 8.60
C GLY A 119 -2.26 7.28 9.62
N SER A 120 -0.95 7.33 9.35
CA SER A 120 0.03 8.01 10.20
C SER A 120 0.39 9.39 9.63
N ASN A 121 0.52 10.36 10.50
CA ASN A 121 1.11 11.66 10.18
C ASN A 121 2.64 11.68 10.41
N GLU A 122 3.21 10.57 10.81
CA GLU A 122 4.63 10.40 11.08
C GLU A 122 5.18 9.21 10.28
N MET A 123 6.37 9.40 9.68
CA MET A 123 7.15 8.35 9.04
C MET A 123 8.60 8.43 9.48
N ILE A 124 9.23 7.26 9.67
CA ILE A 124 10.66 7.16 9.93
C ILE A 124 11.40 6.97 8.62
N PHE A 125 12.40 7.80 8.37
CA PHE A 125 13.30 7.70 7.24
C PHE A 125 14.66 7.23 7.71
N VAL A 126 15.20 6.22 7.04
CA VAL A 126 16.53 5.67 7.29
C VAL A 126 17.40 5.95 6.06
N PHE A 127 18.58 6.53 6.27
CA PHE A 127 19.55 6.85 5.23
C PHE A 127 20.79 5.96 5.36
N PRO A 128 20.82 4.78 4.71
CA PRO A 128 21.94 3.83 4.85
C PRO A 128 23.28 4.42 4.40
N LEU A 129 23.29 5.26 3.37
CA LEU A 129 24.47 5.91 2.83
C LEU A 129 24.96 7.12 3.62
N ASP A 130 24.19 7.56 4.62
CA ASP A 130 24.51 8.66 5.55
C ASP A 130 24.65 8.13 6.99
N ASN A 131 25.56 7.16 7.16
CA ASN A 131 25.84 6.50 8.44
C ASN A 131 24.59 5.98 9.17
N TRP A 132 23.63 5.43 8.45
CA TRP A 132 22.36 4.95 9.01
C TRP A 132 21.59 6.03 9.77
N LYS A 133 21.74 7.27 9.36
CA LYS A 133 20.99 8.37 9.96
C LYS A 133 19.50 8.07 9.93
N ILE A 134 18.84 8.28 11.05
CA ILE A 134 17.41 8.10 11.22
C ILE A 134 16.78 9.47 11.46
N THR A 135 15.75 9.80 10.70
CA THR A 135 14.92 11.00 10.92
C THR A 135 13.46 10.61 10.95
N MET A 136 12.67 11.37 11.69
CA MET A 136 11.23 11.28 11.65
C MET A 136 10.68 12.50 10.92
N ILE A 137 9.84 12.25 9.91
CA ILE A 137 9.13 13.31 9.20
C ILE A 137 7.69 13.28 9.69
N GLN A 138 7.23 14.44 10.15
CA GLN A 138 5.86 14.66 10.57
C GLN A 138 5.19 15.60 9.57
N THR A 139 3.96 15.30 9.19
CA THR A 139 3.18 16.22 8.34
C THR A 139 2.91 17.52 9.08
N PRO A 140 2.83 18.68 8.37
CA PRO A 140 2.64 20.00 8.99
C PRO A 140 1.40 20.12 9.86
N GLU A 141 0.35 19.40 9.51
CA GLU A 141 -0.92 19.37 10.25
C GLU A 141 -1.26 17.95 10.69
N LYS A 142 -1.76 17.81 11.94
CA LYS A 142 -2.19 16.50 12.47
C LYS A 142 -3.29 15.79 11.67
N LYS A 143 -3.98 16.51 10.78
CA LYS A 143 -5.01 15.95 9.89
C LYS A 143 -4.47 15.46 8.56
N MET A 144 -3.23 15.81 8.21
CA MET A 144 -2.54 15.29 7.04
C MET A 144 -1.89 13.97 7.40
N ILE A 145 -1.95 13.01 6.49
CA ILE A 145 -1.38 11.68 6.68
C ILE A 145 -0.55 11.30 5.47
N HIS A 146 0.46 10.46 5.69
CA HIS A 146 1.29 9.90 4.62
C HIS A 146 0.51 8.85 3.83
N GLU A 147 0.50 8.95 2.52
CA GLU A 147 -0.28 8.10 1.62
C GLU A 147 0.06 6.60 1.73
N ALA A 148 1.35 6.30 1.95
CA ALA A 148 1.83 4.93 2.14
C ALA A 148 1.25 4.25 3.40
N THR A 149 0.66 5.03 4.34
CA THR A 149 0.12 4.51 5.60
C THR A 149 -1.41 4.40 5.61
N ILE A 150 -2.08 4.76 4.52
CA ILE A 150 -3.54 4.87 4.48
C ILE A 150 -4.20 3.49 4.52
N MET A 151 -5.15 3.34 5.45
CA MET A 151 -6.23 2.35 5.35
C MET A 151 -7.58 3.08 5.33
N MET A 152 -8.48 2.68 4.42
CA MET A 152 -9.79 3.32 4.28
C MET A 152 -10.88 2.36 3.79
N THR A 153 -12.12 2.77 3.99
CA THR A 153 -13.26 2.09 3.36
C THR A 153 -13.49 2.61 1.94
N LYS A 154 -13.89 1.74 1.01
CA LYS A 154 -14.31 2.16 -0.34
C LYS A 154 -15.50 3.13 -0.30
N LYS A 155 -16.36 3.04 0.74
CA LYS A 155 -17.45 3.99 0.95
C LYS A 155 -16.91 5.40 1.16
N TYR A 156 -15.92 5.56 2.05
CA TYR A 156 -15.26 6.85 2.28
C TYR A 156 -14.57 7.36 1.00
N PHE A 157 -13.77 6.53 0.34
CA PHE A 157 -13.13 6.90 -0.93
C PHE A 157 -14.12 7.42 -1.98
N ASN A 158 -15.30 6.79 -2.10
CA ASN A 158 -16.30 7.21 -3.06
C ASN A 158 -17.01 8.53 -2.69
N SER A 159 -16.97 8.92 -1.40
CA SER A 159 -17.54 10.20 -0.91
C SER A 159 -16.56 11.37 -0.95
N THR A 160 -15.29 11.15 -1.34
CA THR A 160 -14.23 12.16 -1.40
C THR A 160 -13.89 12.54 -2.85
N ASN A 161 -13.03 13.55 -3.01
CA ASN A 161 -12.47 13.94 -4.30
C ASN A 161 -11.46 12.94 -4.87
N LYS A 162 -11.14 11.87 -4.13
CA LYS A 162 -10.15 10.86 -4.49
C LYS A 162 -8.72 11.44 -4.54
N PHE A 163 -7.76 10.61 -4.96
CA PHE A 163 -6.38 11.11 -5.20
C PHE A 163 -6.34 12.01 -6.43
N ASN A 164 -5.52 13.06 -6.38
CA ASN A 164 -5.35 13.97 -7.51
C ASN A 164 -4.74 13.22 -8.69
N LYS A 165 -5.46 13.18 -9.80
CA LYS A 165 -5.05 12.42 -11.00
C LYS A 165 -3.83 12.98 -11.72
N PHE A 166 -3.46 14.24 -11.45
CA PHE A 166 -2.38 14.95 -12.15
C PHE A 166 -1.09 14.99 -11.34
N ASN A 167 -1.11 14.60 -10.06
CA ASN A 167 0.07 14.59 -9.22
C ASN A 167 0.93 13.34 -9.47
N ASN A 168 2.24 13.60 -9.61
CA ASN A 168 3.29 12.58 -9.63
C ASN A 168 4.12 12.56 -8.32
N GLN A 169 3.86 13.49 -7.40
CA GLN A 169 4.56 13.62 -6.12
C GLN A 169 3.58 14.12 -5.05
N GLY A 170 3.64 13.54 -3.85
CA GLY A 170 2.91 13.99 -2.67
C GLY A 170 1.42 14.21 -2.93
N GLU A 171 0.62 13.17 -2.90
CA GLU A 171 -0.80 13.22 -3.27
C GLU A 171 -1.70 13.45 -2.08
N GLY A 172 -1.11 13.61 -0.92
CA GLY A 172 -1.81 13.90 0.34
C GLY A 172 -2.36 15.32 0.39
#